data_1d5049a0511e2675d94b772b5707ef26
#
_entry.id   1d5049a0511e2675d94b772b5707ef26
#
_cell.length_a   1.000
_cell.length_b   1.000
_cell.length_c   1.000
_cell.angle_alpha   90.00
_cell.angle_beta   90.00
_cell.angle_gamma   90.00
#
_symmetry.space_group_name_H-M   'P 1'
#
loop_
_entity.id
_entity.type
_entity.pdbx_description
1 polymer ?
#
loop_
_entity_poly.entity_id
_entity_poly.type
_entity_poly.pdbx_seq_one_letter_code
_entity_poly.pdbx_strand_id
1 'polypeptide(L)'
;MKLLSSYPLGPYKLKNRMLMAPMTRNRAGRGNAPQPMNALYYGQRAGAGLIITEAAPVSPQGLGYPDMPGIYSPEQIAGWRLLTDLVHKRGGLVFLQLFHCGRISHPSLQPGGATPVAPSAIKPEGEAKTYKGASPFVEPRALEAEEIPGIIEQFRRGAENARDAAFDGVELHAANGYLLDQFLRDGSNRRTDQYGGGVENRARLLFEVTEAVVNVLGEGRVGIHISPENPFNSVADSNSELLFSHVAEGLNRFPLAYLHVVEIDLSNPPVFNGALNLITRKLRGIFKGTYITNGGYDRDKAERILERGDADLVSFGRLFLANPDLPERFSKDTSLNDPDPTTFYGGDERGYTDYPFLSSAK
;
A
#
# COMPACT_ATOMS: atom_id res chain seq x y z
N MET A 1 -8.10 -26.47 -0.23
CA MET A 1 -7.80 -25.17 -0.88
C MET A 1 -6.63 -24.55 -0.16
N LYS A 2 -5.53 -24.28 -0.88
CA LYS A 2 -4.30 -23.68 -0.34
C LYS A 2 -4.53 -22.26 0.14
N LEU A 3 -5.39 -21.50 -0.58
CA LEU A 3 -5.78 -20.13 -0.25
C LEU A 3 -6.34 -20.00 1.18
N LEU A 4 -7.03 -21.00 1.68
CA LEU A 4 -7.63 -21.02 3.03
C LEU A 4 -6.70 -21.65 4.09
N SER A 5 -5.52 -22.15 3.71
CA SER A 5 -4.56 -22.70 4.66
C SER A 5 -3.79 -21.62 5.42
N SER A 6 -3.41 -21.92 6.66
CA SER A 6 -2.57 -21.03 7.45
C SER A 6 -1.18 -20.83 6.82
N TYR A 7 -0.54 -19.68 7.15
CA TYR A 7 0.79 -19.34 6.65
C TYR A 7 1.62 -18.65 7.75
N PRO A 8 2.90 -19.02 7.97
CA PRO A 8 3.79 -18.29 8.87
C PRO A 8 4.25 -16.99 8.20
N LEU A 9 4.14 -15.87 8.91
CA LEU A 9 4.59 -14.55 8.44
C LEU A 9 5.33 -13.83 9.57
N GLY A 10 6.65 -13.78 9.51
CA GLY A 10 7.47 -13.23 10.58
C GLY A 10 7.09 -13.87 11.94
N PRO A 11 6.77 -13.06 12.97
CA PRO A 11 6.36 -13.58 14.28
C PRO A 11 4.90 -14.05 14.33
N TYR A 12 4.16 -13.97 13.21
CA TYR A 12 2.72 -14.24 13.16
C TYR A 12 2.41 -15.55 12.43
N LYS A 13 1.22 -16.09 12.71
CA LYS A 13 0.61 -17.19 11.95
C LYS A 13 -0.71 -16.68 11.37
N LEU A 14 -0.73 -16.46 10.05
CA LEU A 14 -1.93 -16.07 9.33
C LEU A 14 -2.92 -17.27 9.30
N LYS A 15 -4.20 -16.98 9.49
CA LYS A 15 -5.27 -18.00 9.48
C LYS A 15 -5.61 -18.50 8.06
N ASN A 16 -5.33 -17.70 7.05
CA ASN A 16 -5.47 -18.00 5.62
C ASN A 16 -4.46 -17.18 4.81
N ARG A 17 -4.37 -17.43 3.50
CA ARG A 17 -3.44 -16.73 2.57
C ARG A 17 -4.08 -15.57 1.82
N MET A 18 -5.24 -15.10 2.28
CA MET A 18 -5.99 -14.00 1.69
C MET A 18 -5.70 -12.71 2.46
N LEU A 19 -5.15 -11.72 1.79
CA LEU A 19 -4.86 -10.42 2.38
C LEU A 19 -5.84 -9.37 1.86
N MET A 20 -6.26 -8.47 2.74
CA MET A 20 -6.93 -7.26 2.30
C MET A 20 -5.88 -6.27 1.78
N ALA A 21 -5.93 -5.96 0.49
CA ALA A 21 -5.03 -5.00 -0.14
C ALA A 21 -5.23 -3.58 0.40
N PRO A 22 -4.18 -2.75 0.41
CA PRO A 22 -4.29 -1.35 0.81
C PRO A 22 -5.13 -0.57 -0.21
N MET A 23 -6.18 0.09 0.27
CA MET A 23 -7.10 0.86 -0.57
C MET A 23 -7.45 2.17 0.11
N THR A 24 -7.10 3.30 -0.48
CA THR A 24 -7.52 4.63 -0.03
C THR A 24 -9.04 4.75 -0.06
N ARG A 25 -9.65 5.17 1.07
CA ARG A 25 -11.09 5.31 1.21
C ARG A 25 -11.53 6.76 1.47
N ASN A 26 -10.61 7.65 1.89
CA ASN A 26 -10.88 9.07 2.11
C ASN A 26 -12.06 9.33 3.08
N ARG A 27 -12.03 8.74 4.26
CA ARG A 27 -13.09 8.86 5.28
C ARG A 27 -12.55 9.19 6.67
N ALA A 28 -11.34 9.76 6.74
CA ALA A 28 -10.82 10.29 7.99
C ALA A 28 -11.62 11.51 8.45
N GLY A 29 -11.68 11.72 9.74
CA GLY A 29 -12.32 12.88 10.35
C GLY A 29 -11.43 14.11 10.40
N ARG A 30 -11.85 15.06 11.25
CA ARG A 30 -11.10 16.30 11.46
C ARG A 30 -9.63 16.01 11.82
N GLY A 31 -8.73 16.75 11.24
CA GLY A 31 -7.28 16.58 11.43
C GLY A 31 -6.73 15.29 10.78
N ASN A 32 -7.45 14.74 9.81
CA ASN A 32 -7.06 13.49 9.15
C ASN A 32 -6.91 12.33 10.17
N ALA A 33 -7.72 12.33 11.24
CA ALA A 33 -7.72 11.28 12.25
C ALA A 33 -8.74 10.18 11.88
N PRO A 34 -8.38 8.90 12.03
CA PRO A 34 -9.35 7.81 11.89
C PRO A 34 -10.49 7.95 12.90
N GLN A 35 -11.70 7.57 12.49
CA GLN A 35 -12.94 7.65 13.25
C GLN A 35 -13.44 6.24 13.63
N PRO A 36 -14.42 6.12 14.53
CA PRO A 36 -15.05 4.83 14.87
C PRO A 36 -15.58 4.07 13.63
N MET A 37 -16.04 4.79 12.61
CA MET A 37 -16.47 4.19 11.33
C MET A 37 -15.32 3.49 10.62
N ASN A 38 -14.11 4.06 10.62
CA ASN A 38 -12.93 3.42 10.05
C ASN A 38 -12.58 2.14 10.84
N ALA A 39 -12.63 2.20 12.18
CA ALA A 39 -12.42 1.02 13.02
C ALA A 39 -13.43 -0.10 12.71
N LEU A 40 -14.71 0.25 12.54
CA LEU A 40 -15.75 -0.71 12.15
C LEU A 40 -15.46 -1.36 10.80
N TYR A 41 -15.08 -0.58 9.79
CA TYR A 41 -14.76 -1.05 8.44
C TYR A 41 -13.68 -2.13 8.44
N TYR A 42 -12.54 -1.85 9.09
CA TYR A 42 -11.46 -2.82 9.17
C TYR A 42 -11.80 -4.00 10.10
N GLY A 43 -12.49 -3.72 11.21
CA GLY A 43 -12.96 -4.76 12.12
C GLY A 43 -13.89 -5.77 11.44
N GLN A 44 -14.77 -5.33 10.53
CA GLN A 44 -15.63 -6.23 9.74
C GLN A 44 -14.83 -7.21 8.89
N ARG A 45 -13.61 -6.83 8.47
CA ARG A 45 -12.72 -7.60 7.58
C ARG A 45 -11.64 -8.38 8.34
N ALA A 46 -11.75 -8.49 9.66
CA ALA A 46 -10.80 -9.25 10.50
C ALA A 46 -10.72 -10.75 10.16
N GLY A 47 -11.57 -11.26 9.27
CA GLY A 47 -11.48 -12.60 8.68
C GLY A 47 -10.30 -12.79 7.71
N ALA A 48 -9.72 -11.72 7.18
CA ALA A 48 -8.50 -11.77 6.35
C ALA A 48 -7.34 -12.42 7.10
N GLY A 49 -6.41 -13.04 6.38
CA GLY A 49 -5.14 -13.50 6.94
C GLY A 49 -4.32 -12.33 7.50
N LEU A 50 -4.28 -11.24 6.73
CA LEU A 50 -3.70 -9.95 7.13
C LEU A 50 -4.50 -8.83 6.47
N ILE A 51 -4.76 -7.76 7.21
CA ILE A 51 -5.27 -6.50 6.68
C ILE A 51 -4.07 -5.56 6.45
N ILE A 52 -3.96 -4.98 5.26
CA ILE A 52 -3.11 -3.82 5.02
C ILE A 52 -4.04 -2.62 4.87
N THR A 53 -3.85 -1.60 5.70
CA THR A 53 -4.75 -0.44 5.71
C THR A 53 -4.59 0.41 4.47
N GLU A 54 -5.50 1.37 4.27
CA GLU A 54 -5.28 2.47 3.35
C GLU A 54 -3.98 3.23 3.68
N ALA A 55 -3.42 3.88 2.66
CA ALA A 55 -2.18 4.64 2.78
C ALA A 55 -2.32 5.77 3.81
N ALA A 56 -1.42 5.83 4.78
CA ALA A 56 -1.37 6.83 5.83
C ALA A 56 -0.15 7.75 5.64
N PRO A 57 -0.35 9.05 5.31
CA PRO A 57 0.72 10.03 5.24
C PRO A 57 1.55 10.04 6.53
N VAL A 58 2.90 9.99 6.37
CA VAL A 58 3.85 10.03 7.49
C VAL A 58 4.13 11.45 7.99
N SER A 59 3.62 12.46 7.27
CA SER A 59 3.73 13.88 7.62
C SER A 59 2.64 14.68 6.91
N PRO A 60 2.36 15.92 7.33
CA PRO A 60 1.47 16.82 6.58
C PRO A 60 1.92 17.04 5.12
N GLN A 61 3.23 17.06 4.85
CA GLN A 61 3.80 17.17 3.51
C GLN A 61 3.47 15.94 2.64
N GLY A 62 3.28 14.78 3.26
CA GLY A 62 2.93 13.54 2.58
C GLY A 62 1.47 13.42 2.13
N LEU A 63 0.61 14.40 2.43
CA LEU A 63 -0.82 14.35 2.11
C LEU A 63 -1.07 14.53 0.60
N GLY A 64 -1.70 13.53 -0.03
CA GLY A 64 -2.00 13.53 -1.47
C GLY A 64 -3.48 13.73 -1.82
N TYR A 65 -4.38 13.45 -0.89
CA TYR A 65 -5.83 13.49 -1.12
C TYR A 65 -6.57 14.00 0.11
N PRO A 66 -7.78 14.60 -0.05
CA PRO A 66 -8.65 14.94 1.08
C PRO A 66 -8.94 13.73 1.96
N ASP A 67 -9.11 13.97 3.25
CA ASP A 67 -9.61 13.00 4.23
C ASP A 67 -8.85 11.64 4.27
N MET A 68 -7.55 11.66 3.94
CA MET A 68 -6.66 10.53 4.19
C MET A 68 -6.28 10.48 5.68
N PRO A 69 -6.38 9.32 6.33
CA PRO A 69 -5.94 9.20 7.72
C PRO A 69 -4.41 9.21 7.82
N GLY A 70 -3.85 10.20 8.52
CA GLY A 70 -2.42 10.32 8.75
C GLY A 70 -1.90 9.47 9.91
N ILE A 71 -0.56 9.49 10.12
CA ILE A 71 0.12 8.81 11.25
C ILE A 71 1.18 9.70 11.91
N TYR A 72 0.96 11.00 11.96
CA TYR A 72 1.94 11.99 12.42
C TYR A 72 1.46 12.87 13.58
N SER A 73 0.23 12.67 14.10
CA SER A 73 -0.28 13.41 15.25
C SER A 73 -0.83 12.48 16.34
N PRO A 74 -0.88 12.94 17.60
CA PRO A 74 -1.45 12.16 18.70
C PRO A 74 -2.91 11.74 18.46
N GLU A 75 -3.72 12.61 17.84
CA GLU A 75 -5.13 12.35 17.54
C GLU A 75 -5.26 11.23 16.48
N GLN A 76 -4.36 11.22 15.51
CA GLN A 76 -4.30 10.18 14.48
C GLN A 76 -3.91 8.83 15.11
N ILE A 77 -2.89 8.81 15.98
CA ILE A 77 -2.46 7.61 16.72
C ILE A 77 -3.63 7.06 17.56
N ALA A 78 -4.34 7.94 18.30
CA ALA A 78 -5.49 7.53 19.08
C ALA A 78 -6.62 6.96 18.20
N GLY A 79 -6.89 7.58 17.05
CA GLY A 79 -7.88 7.08 16.09
C GLY A 79 -7.50 5.70 15.52
N TRP A 80 -6.24 5.51 15.14
CA TRP A 80 -5.74 4.21 14.69
C TRP A 80 -5.80 3.15 15.80
N ARG A 81 -5.59 3.54 17.06
CA ARG A 81 -5.70 2.61 18.20
C ARG A 81 -7.10 2.02 18.33
N LEU A 82 -8.16 2.80 18.08
CA LEU A 82 -9.53 2.25 18.06
C LEU A 82 -9.68 1.15 17.01
N LEU A 83 -9.02 1.32 15.86
CA LEU A 83 -9.04 0.34 14.77
C LEU A 83 -8.28 -0.93 15.14
N THR A 84 -7.04 -0.82 15.61
CA THR A 84 -6.21 -1.98 15.97
C THR A 84 -6.85 -2.78 17.09
N ASP A 85 -7.37 -2.12 18.13
CA ASP A 85 -8.09 -2.77 19.24
C ASP A 85 -9.30 -3.56 18.74
N LEU A 86 -10.08 -3.02 17.78
CA LEU A 86 -11.25 -3.73 17.25
C LEU A 86 -10.86 -4.90 16.36
N VAL A 87 -9.84 -4.74 15.51
CA VAL A 87 -9.32 -5.83 14.65
C VAL A 87 -8.76 -6.95 15.51
N HIS A 88 -7.95 -6.65 16.51
CA HIS A 88 -7.38 -7.62 17.43
C HIS A 88 -8.47 -8.33 18.27
N LYS A 89 -9.46 -7.58 18.78
CA LYS A 89 -10.62 -8.18 19.48
C LYS A 89 -11.35 -9.22 18.63
N ARG A 90 -11.31 -9.08 17.31
CA ARG A 90 -11.91 -10.02 16.36
C ARG A 90 -10.91 -11.06 15.83
N GLY A 91 -9.72 -11.15 16.43
CA GLY A 91 -8.66 -12.11 16.09
C GLY A 91 -8.01 -11.85 14.73
N GLY A 92 -8.04 -10.62 14.22
CA GLY A 92 -7.36 -10.19 13.00
C GLY A 92 -5.93 -9.70 13.26
N LEU A 93 -5.16 -9.57 12.19
CA LEU A 93 -3.85 -8.92 12.14
C LEU A 93 -3.91 -7.75 11.18
N VAL A 94 -3.22 -6.64 11.51
CA VAL A 94 -3.28 -5.41 10.70
C VAL A 94 -1.94 -4.70 10.62
N PHE A 95 -1.51 -4.41 9.38
CA PHE A 95 -0.35 -3.58 9.06
C PHE A 95 -0.82 -2.22 8.54
N LEU A 96 -0.11 -1.15 8.93
CA LEU A 96 -0.35 0.20 8.42
C LEU A 96 0.48 0.45 7.17
N GLN A 97 -0.12 0.93 6.08
CA GLN A 97 0.66 1.35 4.92
C GLN A 97 1.19 2.78 5.11
N LEU A 98 2.50 2.93 5.30
CA LEU A 98 3.21 4.22 5.40
C LEU A 98 3.38 4.85 4.02
N PHE A 99 3.06 6.13 3.90
CA PHE A 99 2.89 6.81 2.63
C PHE A 99 3.43 8.24 2.63
N HIS A 100 3.94 8.65 1.47
CA HIS A 100 4.20 10.04 1.13
C HIS A 100 3.86 10.26 -0.35
N CYS A 101 2.95 11.20 -0.64
CA CYS A 101 2.44 11.42 -1.99
C CYS A 101 3.50 11.89 -3.01
N GLY A 102 4.57 12.54 -2.55
CA GLY A 102 5.50 13.21 -3.45
C GLY A 102 4.79 14.29 -4.28
N ARG A 103 4.98 14.26 -5.61
CA ARG A 103 4.37 15.21 -6.56
C ARG A 103 2.86 15.02 -6.78
N ILE A 104 2.29 13.91 -6.27
CA ILE A 104 0.86 13.61 -6.43
C ILE A 104 0.07 14.29 -5.31
N SER A 105 0.03 15.62 -5.38
CA SER A 105 -0.67 16.50 -4.45
C SER A 105 -0.93 17.86 -5.10
N HIS A 106 -1.47 18.79 -4.32
CA HIS A 106 -1.75 20.16 -4.75
C HIS A 106 -1.45 21.14 -3.62
N PRO A 107 -1.01 22.37 -3.87
CA PRO A 107 -0.73 23.38 -2.83
C PRO A 107 -1.87 23.57 -1.83
N SER A 108 -3.13 23.43 -2.26
CA SER A 108 -4.29 23.52 -1.35
C SER A 108 -4.40 22.41 -0.31
N LEU A 109 -3.63 21.33 -0.46
CA LEU A 109 -3.55 20.20 0.49
C LEU A 109 -2.28 20.28 1.34
N GLN A 110 -1.33 21.13 0.98
CA GLN A 110 -0.02 21.21 1.62
C GLN A 110 0.01 22.28 2.72
N PRO A 111 0.82 22.09 3.77
CA PRO A 111 0.99 23.09 4.82
C PRO A 111 1.35 24.46 4.25
N GLY A 112 0.62 25.49 4.66
CA GLY A 112 0.87 26.88 4.20
C GLY A 112 0.70 27.11 2.71
N GLY A 113 0.11 26.18 1.96
CA GLY A 113 0.00 26.29 0.51
C GLY A 113 1.32 26.01 -0.24
N ALA A 114 2.24 25.29 0.39
CA ALA A 114 3.54 24.96 -0.20
C ALA A 114 3.41 24.10 -1.46
N THR A 115 4.38 24.20 -2.34
CA THR A 115 4.47 23.33 -3.53
C THR A 115 4.81 21.90 -3.09
N PRO A 116 4.10 20.88 -3.62
CA PRO A 116 4.48 19.48 -3.39
C PRO A 116 5.93 19.18 -3.77
N VAL A 117 6.55 18.24 -3.09
CA VAL A 117 7.96 17.88 -3.32
C VAL A 117 8.08 16.60 -4.15
N ALA A 118 9.21 16.44 -4.84
CA ALA A 118 9.53 15.29 -5.66
C ALA A 118 11.04 15.11 -5.79
N PRO A 119 11.56 14.01 -6.37
CA PRO A 119 12.98 13.91 -6.69
C PRO A 119 13.45 14.97 -7.68
N SER A 120 12.59 15.37 -8.62
CA SER A 120 12.87 16.37 -9.65
C SER A 120 11.61 17.21 -9.96
N ALA A 121 11.79 18.44 -10.45
CA ALA A 121 10.71 19.35 -10.81
C ALA A 121 10.02 18.93 -12.13
N ILE A 122 9.36 17.77 -12.12
CA ILE A 122 8.67 17.21 -13.27
C ILE A 122 7.18 17.09 -12.92
N LYS A 123 6.36 17.94 -13.55
CA LYS A 123 4.91 17.95 -13.38
C LYS A 123 4.29 16.62 -13.86
N PRO A 124 3.46 15.93 -13.07
CA PRO A 124 2.69 14.78 -13.54
C PRO A 124 1.53 15.24 -14.43
N GLU A 125 1.07 14.36 -15.30
CA GLU A 125 -0.13 14.56 -16.10
C GLU A 125 -1.39 14.36 -15.26
N GLY A 126 -2.50 15.01 -15.65
CA GLY A 126 -3.80 14.88 -15.02
C GLY A 126 -4.07 15.90 -13.93
N GLU A 127 -4.89 15.52 -12.96
CA GLU A 127 -5.46 16.42 -11.97
C GLU A 127 -5.36 15.84 -10.54
N ALA A 128 -5.06 16.72 -9.59
CA ALA A 128 -5.14 16.43 -8.17
C ALA A 128 -6.59 16.49 -7.70
N LYS A 129 -6.97 15.58 -6.82
CA LYS A 129 -8.24 15.66 -6.08
C LYS A 129 -8.06 16.58 -4.88
N THR A 130 -8.86 17.63 -4.77
CA THR A 130 -8.80 18.60 -3.68
C THR A 130 -10.16 18.75 -3.00
N TYR A 131 -10.22 19.44 -1.86
CA TYR A 131 -11.50 19.78 -1.20
C TYR A 131 -12.43 20.64 -2.06
N LYS A 132 -11.90 21.26 -3.13
CA LYS A 132 -12.67 22.09 -4.08
C LYS A 132 -12.96 21.37 -5.40
N GLY A 133 -12.69 20.06 -5.46
CA GLY A 133 -12.80 19.27 -6.69
C GLY A 133 -11.46 19.01 -7.37
N ALA A 134 -11.51 18.55 -8.60
CA ALA A 134 -10.31 18.31 -9.41
C ALA A 134 -9.62 19.62 -9.76
N SER A 135 -8.30 19.64 -9.69
CA SER A 135 -7.45 20.78 -10.03
C SER A 135 -6.20 20.28 -10.77
N PRO A 136 -5.73 20.96 -11.82
CA PRO A 136 -4.51 20.55 -12.51
C PRO A 136 -3.34 20.39 -11.54
N PHE A 137 -2.53 19.34 -11.70
CA PHE A 137 -1.30 19.24 -10.96
C PHE A 137 -0.41 20.46 -11.21
N VAL A 138 0.42 20.80 -10.24
CA VAL A 138 1.46 21.84 -10.38
C VAL A 138 2.81 21.17 -10.60
N GLU A 139 3.79 21.93 -11.13
CA GLU A 139 5.18 21.49 -11.12
C GLU A 139 5.65 21.39 -9.67
N PRO A 140 6.17 20.22 -9.23
CA PRO A 140 6.66 20.04 -7.87
C PRO A 140 8.02 20.74 -7.69
N ARG A 141 8.36 21.02 -6.44
CA ARG A 141 9.71 21.43 -6.07
C ARG A 141 10.61 20.19 -5.93
N ALA A 142 11.78 20.20 -6.55
CA ALA A 142 12.77 19.18 -6.30
C ALA A 142 13.26 19.25 -4.84
N LEU A 143 13.38 18.09 -4.18
CA LEU A 143 14.01 17.99 -2.86
C LEU A 143 15.51 18.28 -2.99
N GLU A 144 16.06 19.13 -2.10
CA GLU A 144 17.51 19.21 -1.93
C GLU A 144 18.06 17.96 -1.26
N ALA A 145 19.34 17.64 -1.49
CA ALA A 145 19.94 16.43 -0.92
C ALA A 145 19.92 16.45 0.63
N GLU A 146 20.05 17.62 1.20
CA GLU A 146 20.04 17.88 2.65
C GLU A 146 18.65 17.70 3.28
N GLU A 147 17.57 17.71 2.48
CA GLU A 147 16.21 17.48 2.95
C GLU A 147 15.85 15.97 3.03
N ILE A 148 16.55 15.13 2.28
CA ILE A 148 16.25 13.69 2.17
C ILE A 148 16.35 12.97 3.54
N PRO A 149 17.34 13.24 4.40
CA PRO A 149 17.33 12.69 5.77
C PRO A 149 16.07 13.04 6.56
N GLY A 150 15.45 14.20 6.30
CA GLY A 150 14.18 14.59 6.89
C GLY A 150 13.01 13.72 6.42
N ILE A 151 13.02 13.30 5.16
CA ILE A 151 12.02 12.35 4.62
C ILE A 151 12.17 10.97 5.29
N ILE A 152 13.41 10.48 5.43
CA ILE A 152 13.69 9.20 6.12
C ILE A 152 13.17 9.25 7.55
N GLU A 153 13.45 10.36 8.26
CA GLU A 153 12.99 10.58 9.64
C GLU A 153 11.44 10.61 9.74
N GLN A 154 10.72 11.16 8.74
CA GLN A 154 9.26 11.12 8.72
C GLN A 154 8.74 9.67 8.67
N PHE A 155 9.30 8.79 7.83
CA PHE A 155 8.95 7.38 7.78
C PHE A 155 9.32 6.65 9.08
N ARG A 156 10.49 6.94 9.65
CA ARG A 156 10.92 6.36 10.92
C ARG A 156 9.93 6.69 12.06
N ARG A 157 9.54 7.98 12.18
CA ARG A 157 8.51 8.41 13.15
C ARG A 157 7.13 7.81 12.84
N GLY A 158 6.77 7.70 11.57
CA GLY A 158 5.55 7.00 11.16
C GLY A 158 5.51 5.57 11.67
N ALA A 159 6.65 4.86 11.62
CA ALA A 159 6.76 3.50 12.16
C ALA A 159 6.67 3.46 13.70
N GLU A 160 7.28 4.41 14.42
CA GLU A 160 7.12 4.54 15.87
C GLU A 160 5.65 4.77 16.25
N ASN A 161 5.00 5.70 15.57
CA ASN A 161 3.60 6.03 15.80
C ASN A 161 2.67 4.83 15.47
N ALA A 162 3.00 4.05 14.43
CA ALA A 162 2.27 2.81 14.11
C ALA A 162 2.42 1.77 15.21
N ARG A 163 3.62 1.59 15.78
CA ARG A 163 3.87 0.74 16.95
C ARG A 163 3.04 1.22 18.16
N ASP A 164 3.05 2.53 18.42
CA ASP A 164 2.31 3.13 19.54
C ASP A 164 0.78 3.02 19.35
N ALA A 165 0.32 3.00 18.09
CA ALA A 165 -1.06 2.67 17.72
C ALA A 165 -1.35 1.16 17.71
N ALA A 166 -0.41 0.31 18.14
CA ALA A 166 -0.50 -1.15 18.23
C ALA A 166 -0.76 -1.87 16.90
N PHE A 167 -0.23 -1.36 15.80
CA PHE A 167 -0.17 -2.15 14.56
C PHE A 167 0.79 -3.33 14.72
N ASP A 168 0.46 -4.45 14.08
CA ASP A 168 1.30 -5.65 14.05
C ASP A 168 2.58 -5.43 13.21
N GLY A 169 2.53 -4.51 12.26
CA GLY A 169 3.64 -4.12 11.40
C GLY A 169 3.24 -2.98 10.47
N VAL A 170 4.12 -2.69 9.52
CA VAL A 170 3.85 -1.67 8.49
C VAL A 170 4.20 -2.17 7.10
N GLU A 171 3.62 -1.52 6.09
CA GLU A 171 4.01 -1.67 4.70
C GLU A 171 4.52 -0.33 4.17
N LEU A 172 5.70 -0.30 3.54
CA LEU A 172 6.20 0.89 2.84
C LEU A 172 5.59 0.97 1.44
N HIS A 173 4.92 2.08 1.15
CA HIS A 173 4.32 2.31 -0.16
C HIS A 173 5.37 2.83 -1.15
N ALA A 174 6.01 1.94 -1.88
CA ALA A 174 7.00 2.22 -2.92
C ALA A 174 6.47 1.88 -4.33
N ALA A 175 5.19 2.17 -4.57
CA ALA A 175 4.44 1.78 -5.76
C ALA A 175 3.62 2.95 -6.31
N ASN A 176 3.02 2.73 -7.49
CA ASN A 176 1.93 3.56 -8.05
C ASN A 176 2.28 5.04 -8.21
N GLY A 177 3.56 5.37 -8.41
CA GLY A 177 4.00 6.73 -8.70
C GLY A 177 4.00 7.70 -7.53
N TYR A 178 4.04 7.21 -6.27
CA TYR A 178 4.22 8.04 -5.09
C TYR A 178 5.70 8.22 -4.75
N LEU A 179 6.04 8.95 -3.69
CA LEU A 179 7.39 9.49 -3.49
C LEU A 179 8.51 8.45 -3.65
N LEU A 180 8.41 7.30 -2.98
CA LEU A 180 9.46 6.28 -3.06
C LEU A 180 9.59 5.70 -4.49
N ASP A 181 8.46 5.47 -5.19
CA ASP A 181 8.44 5.04 -6.58
C ASP A 181 8.93 6.15 -7.53
N GLN A 182 8.64 7.43 -7.23
CA GLN A 182 9.17 8.57 -7.99
C GLN A 182 10.69 8.63 -7.94
N PHE A 183 11.33 8.29 -6.81
CA PHE A 183 12.78 8.21 -6.70
C PHE A 183 13.36 7.03 -7.49
N LEU A 184 12.67 5.90 -7.50
CA LEU A 184 13.09 4.70 -8.23
C LEU A 184 13.16 4.93 -9.76
N ARG A 185 12.14 5.60 -10.34
CA ARG A 185 11.94 5.67 -11.79
C ARG A 185 12.72 6.82 -12.44
N ASP A 186 13.45 6.53 -13.51
CA ASP A 186 14.21 7.55 -14.25
C ASP A 186 13.31 8.58 -14.96
N GLY A 187 12.06 8.24 -15.28
CA GLY A 187 11.07 9.18 -15.85
C GLY A 187 10.66 10.30 -14.90
N SER A 188 10.75 10.10 -13.59
CA SER A 188 10.43 11.08 -12.55
C SER A 188 11.63 11.55 -11.73
N ASN A 189 12.78 10.87 -11.83
CA ASN A 189 14.01 11.20 -11.12
C ASN A 189 15.15 11.51 -12.12
N ARG A 190 15.44 12.79 -12.28
CA ARG A 190 16.52 13.32 -13.14
C ARG A 190 17.68 13.90 -12.31
N ARG A 191 17.80 13.48 -11.05
CA ARG A 191 18.86 13.91 -10.14
C ARG A 191 20.22 13.44 -10.63
N THR A 192 21.25 14.23 -10.29
CA THR A 192 22.67 13.92 -10.62
C THR A 192 23.51 13.67 -9.37
N ASP A 193 22.88 13.71 -8.19
CA ASP A 193 23.51 13.39 -6.92
C ASP A 193 23.41 11.90 -6.57
N GLN A 194 23.72 11.56 -5.33
CA GLN A 194 23.68 10.17 -4.83
C GLN A 194 22.30 9.50 -4.80
N TYR A 195 21.23 10.23 -5.10
CA TYR A 195 19.85 9.73 -5.16
C TYR A 195 19.29 9.67 -6.59
N GLY A 196 20.14 9.87 -7.61
CA GLY A 196 19.75 9.86 -9.03
C GLY A 196 20.77 9.21 -9.95
N GLY A 197 20.42 9.12 -11.23
CA GLY A 197 21.28 8.46 -12.25
C GLY A 197 21.10 6.94 -12.29
N GLY A 198 22.11 6.16 -11.89
CA GLY A 198 22.06 4.70 -11.90
C GLY A 198 21.00 4.09 -10.97
N VAL A 199 20.64 2.83 -11.22
CA VAL A 199 19.59 2.15 -10.43
C VAL A 199 19.96 2.05 -8.95
N GLU A 200 21.24 1.94 -8.63
CA GLU A 200 21.76 1.88 -7.27
C GLU A 200 21.44 3.16 -6.48
N ASN A 201 21.67 4.30 -7.12
CA ASN A 201 21.40 5.61 -6.53
C ASN A 201 19.89 5.87 -6.41
N ARG A 202 19.13 5.51 -7.46
CA ARG A 202 17.66 5.70 -7.45
C ARG A 202 16.97 4.83 -6.42
N ALA A 203 17.50 3.64 -6.11
CA ALA A 203 16.98 2.74 -5.08
C ALA A 203 17.42 3.12 -3.64
N ARG A 204 18.41 4.02 -3.50
CA ARG A 204 19.01 4.39 -2.21
C ARG A 204 17.98 4.84 -1.18
N LEU A 205 17.10 5.78 -1.53
CA LEU A 205 16.08 6.28 -0.60
C LEU A 205 15.17 5.17 -0.09
N LEU A 206 14.72 4.26 -0.96
CA LEU A 206 13.91 3.11 -0.53
C LEU A 206 14.65 2.25 0.49
N PHE A 207 15.93 1.98 0.27
CA PHE A 207 16.71 1.16 1.18
C PHE A 207 16.98 1.84 2.51
N GLU A 208 17.31 3.14 2.52
CA GLU A 208 17.51 3.92 3.73
C GLU A 208 16.24 4.04 4.57
N VAL A 209 15.09 4.26 3.93
CA VAL A 209 13.78 4.24 4.61
C VAL A 209 13.47 2.84 5.15
N THR A 210 13.74 1.79 4.38
CA THR A 210 13.53 0.40 4.83
C THR A 210 14.36 0.10 6.06
N GLU A 211 15.64 0.44 6.06
CA GLU A 211 16.53 0.25 7.20
C GLU A 211 16.03 0.99 8.45
N ALA A 212 15.68 2.28 8.29
CA ALA A 212 15.19 3.10 9.40
C ALA A 212 13.90 2.52 10.02
N VAL A 213 12.98 2.02 9.19
CA VAL A 213 11.70 1.45 9.67
C VAL A 213 11.89 0.04 10.27
N VAL A 214 12.75 -0.79 9.68
CA VAL A 214 13.12 -2.11 10.26
C VAL A 214 13.79 -1.96 11.62
N ASN A 215 14.65 -0.96 11.79
CA ASN A 215 15.29 -0.68 13.08
C ASN A 215 14.28 -0.29 14.18
N VAL A 216 13.12 0.27 13.82
CA VAL A 216 12.05 0.61 14.79
C VAL A 216 11.18 -0.60 15.15
N LEU A 217 10.80 -1.41 14.16
CA LEU A 217 9.79 -2.45 14.33
C LEU A 217 10.34 -3.86 14.54
N GLY A 218 11.59 -4.08 14.13
CA GLY A 218 12.23 -5.38 14.18
C GLY A 218 11.86 -6.32 13.03
N GLU A 219 12.39 -7.54 13.13
CA GLU A 219 12.29 -8.58 12.11
C GLU A 219 10.85 -9.01 11.84
N GLY A 220 10.52 -9.22 10.54
CA GLY A 220 9.26 -9.80 10.10
C GLY A 220 8.03 -8.90 10.29
N ARG A 221 8.24 -7.58 10.49
CA ARG A 221 7.15 -6.60 10.72
C ARG A 221 7.08 -5.49 9.68
N VAL A 222 7.92 -5.54 8.65
CA VAL A 222 7.96 -4.52 7.58
C VAL A 222 7.77 -5.21 6.23
N GLY A 223 6.73 -4.81 5.50
CA GLY A 223 6.50 -5.19 4.11
C GLY A 223 6.86 -4.06 3.16
N ILE A 224 7.15 -4.39 1.93
CA ILE A 224 7.42 -3.42 0.85
C ILE A 224 6.42 -3.64 -0.28
N HIS A 225 5.76 -2.56 -0.72
CA HIS A 225 4.80 -2.59 -1.83
C HIS A 225 5.39 -1.90 -3.05
N ILE A 226 5.51 -2.63 -4.17
CA ILE A 226 6.03 -2.13 -5.44
C ILE A 226 5.09 -2.43 -6.61
N SER A 227 5.21 -1.68 -7.71
CA SER A 227 4.39 -1.83 -8.92
C SER A 227 5.23 -1.72 -10.19
N PRO A 228 6.00 -2.74 -10.56
CA PRO A 228 7.05 -2.65 -11.58
C PRO A 228 6.60 -2.15 -12.95
N GLU A 229 5.38 -2.48 -13.37
CA GLU A 229 4.85 -2.19 -14.70
C GLU A 229 3.71 -1.19 -14.71
N ASN A 230 3.35 -0.61 -13.54
CA ASN A 230 2.24 0.32 -13.45
C ASN A 230 2.66 1.73 -13.88
N PRO A 231 2.05 2.31 -14.94
CA PRO A 231 2.32 3.68 -15.39
C PRO A 231 1.50 4.73 -14.60
N PHE A 232 0.77 4.33 -13.57
CA PHE A 232 -0.12 5.22 -12.82
C PHE A 232 0.64 6.43 -12.26
N ASN A 233 0.00 7.61 -12.23
CA ASN A 233 0.61 8.87 -11.79
C ASN A 233 1.81 9.32 -12.64
N SER A 234 1.79 8.99 -13.95
CA SER A 234 2.81 9.41 -14.91
C SER A 234 4.23 8.98 -14.55
N VAL A 235 4.38 7.80 -13.95
CA VAL A 235 5.71 7.21 -13.76
C VAL A 235 6.07 6.28 -14.92
N ALA A 236 7.32 6.35 -15.33
CA ALA A 236 7.91 5.48 -16.34
C ALA A 236 9.37 5.21 -15.99
N ASP A 237 9.88 4.09 -16.43
CA ASP A 237 11.30 3.75 -16.33
C ASP A 237 11.79 3.17 -17.65
N SER A 238 12.99 3.56 -18.08
CA SER A 238 13.59 3.10 -19.33
C SER A 238 13.95 1.61 -19.29
N ASN A 239 14.13 1.03 -18.08
CA ASN A 239 14.40 -0.39 -17.88
C ASN A 239 13.86 -0.89 -16.53
N SER A 240 12.54 -1.02 -16.45
CA SER A 240 11.86 -1.49 -15.22
C SER A 240 12.36 -2.85 -14.76
N GLU A 241 12.73 -3.76 -15.67
CA GLU A 241 13.24 -5.08 -15.31
C GLU A 241 14.57 -4.98 -14.56
N LEU A 242 15.52 -4.18 -15.05
CA LEU A 242 16.80 -3.96 -14.37
C LEU A 242 16.60 -3.30 -13.01
N LEU A 243 15.82 -2.22 -12.97
CA LEU A 243 15.53 -1.47 -11.76
C LEU A 243 14.93 -2.37 -10.66
N PHE A 244 13.81 -3.03 -10.96
CA PHE A 244 13.12 -3.81 -9.95
C PHE A 244 13.82 -5.13 -9.60
N SER A 245 14.65 -5.69 -10.51
CA SER A 245 15.56 -6.79 -10.17
C SER A 245 16.58 -6.35 -9.11
N HIS A 246 17.20 -5.17 -9.31
CA HIS A 246 18.11 -4.57 -8.31
C HIS A 246 17.42 -4.29 -6.97
N VAL A 247 16.18 -3.75 -7.02
CA VAL A 247 15.38 -3.51 -5.80
C VAL A 247 15.12 -4.83 -5.07
N ALA A 248 14.60 -5.86 -5.76
CA ALA A 248 14.30 -7.15 -5.14
C ALA A 248 15.54 -7.83 -4.56
N GLU A 249 16.68 -7.76 -5.23
CA GLU A 249 17.95 -8.28 -4.74
C GLU A 249 18.42 -7.53 -3.50
N GLY A 250 18.41 -6.19 -3.53
CA GLY A 250 18.80 -5.35 -2.41
C GLY A 250 17.91 -5.49 -1.18
N LEU A 251 16.61 -5.79 -1.36
CA LEU A 251 15.67 -6.03 -0.27
C LEU A 251 15.96 -7.34 0.48
N ASN A 252 16.64 -8.32 -0.11
CA ASN A 252 17.02 -9.56 0.58
C ASN A 252 17.95 -9.39 1.79
N ARG A 253 18.59 -8.24 1.92
CA ARG A 253 19.47 -7.92 3.09
C ARG A 253 18.69 -7.53 4.35
N PHE A 254 17.40 -7.22 4.22
CA PHE A 254 16.55 -6.82 5.34
C PHE A 254 15.66 -7.99 5.80
N PRO A 255 15.39 -8.13 7.10
CA PRO A 255 14.50 -9.15 7.63
C PRO A 255 13.04 -8.75 7.45
N LEU A 256 12.58 -8.67 6.20
CA LEU A 256 11.25 -8.21 5.85
C LEU A 256 10.17 -9.26 6.15
N ALA A 257 8.95 -8.79 6.40
CA ALA A 257 7.76 -9.62 6.43
C ALA A 257 7.44 -10.17 5.02
N TYR A 258 7.48 -9.29 4.01
CA TYR A 258 7.13 -9.67 2.64
C TYR A 258 7.55 -8.60 1.61
N LEU A 259 7.56 -9.03 0.35
CA LEU A 259 7.48 -8.17 -0.83
C LEU A 259 6.10 -8.31 -1.45
N HIS A 260 5.36 -7.20 -1.59
CA HIS A 260 4.01 -7.12 -2.15
C HIS A 260 4.06 -6.46 -3.53
N VAL A 261 3.70 -7.19 -4.57
CA VAL A 261 3.86 -6.76 -5.96
C VAL A 261 2.51 -6.61 -6.64
N VAL A 262 2.27 -5.42 -7.20
CA VAL A 262 1.11 -5.17 -8.06
C VAL A 262 1.43 -5.62 -9.47
N GLU A 263 0.60 -6.51 -9.98
CA GLU A 263 0.60 -6.91 -11.38
C GLU A 263 -0.47 -6.13 -12.14
N ILE A 264 -0.12 -5.68 -13.33
CA ILE A 264 -1.07 -5.05 -14.24
C ILE A 264 -1.12 -5.89 -15.50
N ASP A 265 -2.33 -6.17 -15.92
CA ASP A 265 -2.56 -6.73 -17.24
C ASP A 265 -2.52 -5.59 -18.27
N LEU A 266 -1.42 -5.50 -18.99
CA LEU A 266 -1.19 -4.52 -20.04
C LEU A 266 -1.77 -4.96 -21.40
N SER A 267 -2.35 -6.15 -21.50
CA SER A 267 -3.04 -6.58 -22.72
C SER A 267 -4.28 -5.72 -22.97
N ASN A 268 -4.61 -5.51 -24.23
CA ASN A 268 -5.80 -4.76 -24.61
C ASN A 268 -6.70 -5.60 -25.56
N PRO A 269 -7.86 -6.09 -25.10
CA PRO A 269 -8.42 -5.94 -23.76
C PRO A 269 -7.63 -6.74 -22.69
N PRO A 270 -7.69 -6.33 -21.43
CA PRO A 270 -7.00 -7.04 -20.35
C PRO A 270 -7.44 -8.49 -20.24
N VAL A 271 -6.49 -9.42 -20.35
CA VAL A 271 -6.70 -10.87 -20.24
C VAL A 271 -5.88 -11.43 -19.10
N PHE A 272 -6.24 -11.07 -17.85
CA PHE A 272 -5.57 -11.63 -16.69
C PHE A 272 -5.88 -13.13 -16.56
N ASN A 273 -4.86 -13.96 -16.79
CA ASN A 273 -5.00 -15.43 -16.82
C ASN A 273 -4.60 -16.12 -15.50
N GLY A 274 -4.25 -15.35 -14.46
CA GLY A 274 -3.81 -15.88 -13.17
C GLY A 274 -2.39 -16.45 -13.19
N ALA A 275 -1.54 -16.00 -14.12
CA ALA A 275 -0.11 -16.25 -14.11
C ALA A 275 0.63 -14.93 -13.90
N LEU A 276 1.78 -14.98 -13.23
CA LEU A 276 2.66 -13.81 -13.12
C LEU A 276 3.10 -13.36 -14.51
N ASN A 277 3.16 -12.05 -14.72
CA ASN A 277 3.82 -11.50 -15.91
C ASN A 277 5.34 -11.72 -15.86
N LEU A 278 6.06 -11.35 -16.91
CA LEU A 278 7.47 -11.69 -17.05
C LEU A 278 8.34 -11.08 -15.94
N ILE A 279 8.14 -9.80 -15.63
CA ILE A 279 8.93 -9.11 -14.62
C ILE A 279 8.60 -9.65 -13.23
N THR A 280 7.33 -9.76 -12.85
CA THR A 280 6.94 -10.22 -11.50
C THR A 280 7.38 -11.65 -11.24
N ARG A 281 7.34 -12.53 -12.26
CA ARG A 281 7.90 -13.89 -12.15
C ARG A 281 9.41 -13.87 -11.91
N LYS A 282 10.14 -12.97 -12.57
CA LYS A 282 11.59 -12.80 -12.33
C LYS A 282 11.86 -12.33 -10.90
N LEU A 283 11.09 -11.33 -10.42
CA LEU A 283 11.20 -10.82 -9.04
C LEU A 283 10.93 -11.91 -8.00
N ARG A 284 9.92 -12.79 -8.25
CA ARG A 284 9.67 -13.95 -7.39
C ARG A 284 10.88 -14.88 -7.28
N GLY A 285 11.65 -15.05 -8.36
CA GLY A 285 12.88 -15.84 -8.36
C GLY A 285 14.06 -15.18 -7.64
N ILE A 286 14.09 -13.85 -7.58
CA ILE A 286 15.17 -13.06 -6.96
C ILE A 286 14.92 -12.86 -5.45
N PHE A 287 13.69 -12.47 -5.08
CA PHE A 287 13.35 -12.21 -3.69
C PHE A 287 13.16 -13.54 -2.92
N LYS A 288 13.86 -13.69 -1.79
CA LYS A 288 13.95 -14.95 -1.03
C LYS A 288 12.89 -15.06 0.07
N GLY A 289 12.24 -13.94 0.44
CA GLY A 289 11.22 -13.89 1.49
C GLY A 289 9.81 -14.21 0.98
N THR A 290 8.81 -13.96 1.82
CA THR A 290 7.40 -14.11 1.47
C THR A 290 7.01 -13.16 0.34
N TYR A 291 6.36 -13.70 -0.69
CA TYR A 291 5.96 -12.95 -1.89
C TYR A 291 4.43 -12.87 -1.97
N ILE A 292 3.91 -11.65 -2.03
CA ILE A 292 2.49 -11.36 -2.18
C ILE A 292 2.25 -10.83 -3.58
N THR A 293 1.26 -11.39 -4.27
CA THR A 293 0.79 -10.87 -5.55
C THR A 293 -0.55 -10.16 -5.42
N ASN A 294 -0.77 -9.12 -6.25
CA ASN A 294 -2.00 -8.36 -6.39
C ASN A 294 -2.24 -8.07 -7.86
N GLY A 295 -3.48 -8.19 -8.36
CA GLY A 295 -3.77 -7.87 -9.75
C GLY A 295 -5.02 -8.57 -10.29
N GLY A 296 -6.21 -8.25 -9.77
CA GLY A 296 -7.48 -8.76 -10.34
C GLY A 296 -7.72 -10.27 -10.14
N TYR A 297 -7.18 -10.84 -9.08
CA TYR A 297 -7.41 -12.24 -8.73
C TYR A 297 -8.86 -12.48 -8.28
N ASP A 298 -9.46 -13.56 -8.77
CA ASP A 298 -10.61 -14.25 -8.21
C ASP A 298 -10.15 -15.45 -7.38
N ARG A 299 -11.08 -16.21 -6.80
CA ARG A 299 -10.77 -17.39 -5.98
C ARG A 299 -9.91 -18.42 -6.72
N ASP A 300 -10.31 -18.76 -7.95
CA ASP A 300 -9.70 -19.86 -8.69
C ASP A 300 -8.32 -19.48 -9.24
N LYS A 301 -8.16 -18.22 -9.68
CA LYS A 301 -6.84 -17.69 -10.09
C LYS A 301 -5.90 -17.61 -8.89
N ALA A 302 -6.40 -17.18 -7.73
CA ALA A 302 -5.62 -17.14 -6.50
C ALA A 302 -5.18 -18.54 -6.04
N GLU A 303 -6.06 -19.51 -6.10
CA GLU A 303 -5.69 -20.91 -5.79
C GLU A 303 -4.59 -21.40 -6.72
N ARG A 304 -4.75 -21.22 -8.05
CA ARG A 304 -3.77 -21.68 -9.04
C ARG A 304 -2.39 -21.06 -8.86
N ILE A 305 -2.30 -19.73 -8.58
CA ILE A 305 -1.01 -19.06 -8.41
C ILE A 305 -0.27 -19.60 -7.16
N LEU A 306 -1.01 -19.85 -6.09
CA LEU A 306 -0.47 -20.45 -4.86
C LEU A 306 -0.02 -21.90 -5.07
N GLU A 307 -0.82 -22.72 -5.78
CA GLU A 307 -0.48 -24.12 -6.09
C GLU A 307 0.81 -24.24 -6.88
N ARG A 308 1.03 -23.35 -7.85
CA ARG A 308 2.26 -23.28 -8.65
C ARG A 308 3.48 -22.83 -7.83
N GLY A 309 3.28 -22.20 -6.67
CA GLY A 309 4.36 -21.58 -5.89
C GLY A 309 4.87 -20.25 -6.46
N ASP A 310 4.13 -19.68 -7.42
CA ASP A 310 4.44 -18.37 -8.01
C ASP A 310 4.22 -17.23 -7.00
N ALA A 311 3.36 -17.42 -5.99
CA ALA A 311 3.21 -16.54 -4.83
C ALA A 311 2.97 -17.37 -3.56
N ASP A 312 3.21 -16.75 -2.41
CA ASP A 312 2.93 -17.34 -1.09
C ASP A 312 1.56 -16.90 -0.55
N LEU A 313 1.18 -15.67 -0.88
CA LEU A 313 -0.03 -15.00 -0.43
C LEU A 313 -0.65 -14.19 -1.60
N VAL A 314 -1.96 -13.94 -1.53
CA VAL A 314 -2.68 -13.14 -2.53
C VAL A 314 -3.45 -12.02 -1.83
N SER A 315 -3.31 -10.78 -2.33
CA SER A 315 -4.08 -9.66 -1.82
C SER A 315 -5.23 -9.29 -2.75
N PHE A 316 -6.37 -8.96 -2.13
CA PHE A 316 -7.62 -8.64 -2.82
C PHE A 316 -8.07 -7.23 -2.45
N GLY A 317 -8.29 -6.38 -3.46
CA GLY A 317 -8.82 -5.02 -3.28
C GLY A 317 -10.34 -5.00 -3.29
N ARG A 318 -10.92 -4.79 -4.47
CA ARG A 318 -12.38 -4.60 -4.66
C ARG A 318 -13.23 -5.72 -4.08
N LEU A 319 -12.74 -6.95 -4.08
CA LEU A 319 -13.47 -8.07 -3.48
C LEU A 319 -13.59 -7.94 -1.97
N PHE A 320 -12.51 -7.57 -1.25
CA PHE A 320 -12.58 -7.31 0.19
C PHE A 320 -13.36 -6.03 0.52
N LEU A 321 -13.33 -5.03 -0.39
CA LEU A 321 -14.10 -3.81 -0.20
C LEU A 321 -15.60 -4.12 -0.07
N ALA A 322 -16.14 -4.93 -0.99
CA ALA A 322 -17.56 -5.25 -1.05
C ALA A 322 -17.97 -6.49 -0.23
N ASN A 323 -17.02 -7.32 0.19
CA ASN A 323 -17.28 -8.56 0.93
C ASN A 323 -16.47 -8.58 2.22
N PRO A 324 -17.01 -8.07 3.33
CA PRO A 324 -16.31 -8.06 4.61
C PRO A 324 -15.93 -9.47 5.10
N ASP A 325 -16.68 -10.47 4.70
CA ASP A 325 -16.54 -11.90 5.00
C ASP A 325 -15.99 -12.73 3.82
N LEU A 326 -15.17 -12.11 2.95
CA LEU A 326 -14.65 -12.75 1.73
C LEU A 326 -14.05 -14.15 1.94
N PRO A 327 -13.25 -14.42 2.99
CA PRO A 327 -12.73 -15.77 3.23
C PRO A 327 -13.82 -16.81 3.48
N GLU A 328 -14.89 -16.43 4.16
CA GLU A 328 -16.03 -17.31 4.40
C GLU A 328 -16.80 -17.58 3.10
N ARG A 329 -17.05 -16.54 2.29
CA ARG A 329 -17.70 -16.69 0.98
C ARG A 329 -16.91 -17.61 0.05
N PHE A 330 -15.59 -17.44 0.00
CA PHE A 330 -14.72 -18.32 -0.78
C PHE A 330 -14.69 -19.75 -0.25
N SER A 331 -14.76 -19.94 1.07
CA SER A 331 -14.77 -21.29 1.66
C SER A 331 -16.07 -22.06 1.37
N LYS A 332 -17.19 -21.34 1.31
CA LYS A 332 -18.53 -21.90 1.07
C LYS A 332 -18.95 -21.88 -0.41
N ASP A 333 -18.10 -21.34 -1.27
CA ASP A 333 -18.40 -21.16 -2.71
C ASP A 333 -19.72 -20.41 -2.97
N THR A 334 -19.94 -19.30 -2.26
CA THR A 334 -21.17 -18.54 -2.32
C THR A 334 -21.00 -17.27 -3.15
N SER A 335 -22.13 -16.64 -3.54
CA SER A 335 -22.15 -15.38 -4.29
C SER A 335 -21.42 -14.26 -3.55
N LEU A 336 -20.80 -13.37 -4.32
CA LEU A 336 -20.15 -12.16 -3.83
C LEU A 336 -21.06 -10.97 -3.97
N ASN A 337 -20.89 -9.96 -3.12
CA ASN A 337 -21.46 -8.65 -3.32
C ASN A 337 -20.66 -7.92 -4.42
N ASP A 338 -21.36 -7.15 -5.25
CA ASP A 338 -20.73 -6.31 -6.25
C ASP A 338 -20.24 -5.00 -5.62
N PRO A 339 -18.99 -4.56 -5.91
CA PRO A 339 -18.51 -3.27 -5.44
C PRO A 339 -19.19 -2.12 -6.18
N ASP A 340 -19.64 -1.09 -5.45
CA ASP A 340 -20.16 0.16 -6.03
C ASP A 340 -19.03 1.19 -6.21
N PRO A 341 -18.54 1.43 -7.45
CA PRO A 341 -17.44 2.35 -7.69
C PRO A 341 -17.73 3.80 -7.27
N THR A 342 -18.99 4.20 -7.20
CA THR A 342 -19.40 5.55 -6.80
C THR A 342 -19.14 5.84 -5.33
N THR A 343 -18.92 4.80 -4.53
CA THR A 343 -18.69 4.87 -3.08
C THR A 343 -17.24 4.56 -2.67
N PHE A 344 -16.32 4.42 -3.63
CA PHE A 344 -14.95 4.03 -3.30
C PHE A 344 -14.21 5.10 -2.47
N TYR A 345 -14.48 6.38 -2.70
CA TYR A 345 -13.76 7.48 -2.07
C TYR A 345 -14.72 8.48 -1.42
N GLY A 346 -14.43 8.83 -0.16
CA GLY A 346 -15.24 9.79 0.60
C GLY A 346 -16.64 9.26 0.95
N GLY A 347 -17.49 10.12 1.48
CA GLY A 347 -18.86 9.77 1.90
C GLY A 347 -18.95 9.26 3.33
N ASP A 348 -20.03 8.56 3.60
CA ASP A 348 -20.46 8.04 4.90
C ASP A 348 -20.31 6.50 4.99
N GLU A 349 -21.25 5.86 5.66
CA GLU A 349 -21.30 4.40 5.83
C GLU A 349 -21.61 3.65 4.53
N ARG A 350 -22.24 4.32 3.57
CA ARG A 350 -22.63 3.71 2.30
C ARG A 350 -21.42 3.27 1.50
N GLY A 351 -21.43 2.01 1.06
CA GLY A 351 -20.32 1.40 0.33
C GLY A 351 -19.03 1.29 1.14
N TYR A 352 -19.15 1.38 2.46
CA TYR A 352 -18.06 1.30 3.41
C TYR A 352 -18.31 0.23 4.48
N THR A 353 -19.29 0.47 5.36
CA THR A 353 -19.62 -0.43 6.47
C THR A 353 -20.95 -1.15 6.29
N ASP A 354 -21.72 -0.85 5.26
CA ASP A 354 -23.08 -1.35 4.99
C ASP A 354 -23.14 -2.56 4.05
N TYR A 355 -22.04 -3.00 3.47
CA TYR A 355 -22.02 -4.22 2.66
C TYR A 355 -22.49 -5.43 3.49
N PRO A 356 -23.46 -6.21 2.99
CA PRO A 356 -24.02 -7.31 3.75
C PRO A 356 -23.05 -8.47 3.91
N PHE A 357 -23.02 -9.02 5.11
CA PHE A 357 -22.41 -10.33 5.38
C PHE A 357 -23.24 -11.45 4.76
N LEU A 358 -22.59 -12.60 4.57
CA LEU A 358 -23.29 -13.82 4.24
C LEU A 358 -24.30 -14.11 5.38
N SER A 359 -25.59 -14.15 5.04
CA SER A 359 -26.59 -14.53 6.05
C SER A 359 -26.33 -15.96 6.51
N SER A 360 -26.22 -16.15 7.82
CA SER A 360 -26.27 -17.49 8.38
C SER A 360 -27.52 -18.17 7.84
N ALA A 361 -27.39 -19.29 7.14
CA ALA A 361 -28.54 -20.13 6.85
C ALA A 361 -29.23 -20.39 8.19
N LYS A 362 -30.51 -19.96 8.32
CA LYS A 362 -31.35 -20.25 9.48
C LYS A 362 -31.59 -21.75 9.59
#